data_73cc9aed90b78564cdaafe64489b3093
#
_entry.id   73cc9aed90b78564cdaafe64489b3093
#
_cell.length_a   1.000
_cell.length_b   1.000
_cell.length_c   1.000
_cell.angle_alpha   90.00
_cell.angle_beta   90.00
_cell.angle_gamma   90.00
#
_symmetry.space_group_name_H-M   'P 1'
#
loop_
_entity.id
_entity.type
_entity.pdbx_description
1 polymer ?
#
loop_
_entity_poly.entity_id
_entity_poly.type
_entity_poly.pdbx_seq_one_letter_code
_entity_poly.pdbx_strand_id
1 'polypeptide(L)'
;MIFDFLKYCLDGNDNISNVVADIDWQQLYSFASKQAILGLCFDGIERMGKEYPEELKLNPIGRELLMTWIGKVQQIRRQNMNVNGVAAKLYSKFNKDGLRCCILKGQGNALMYTNPYSRTPGDIDVWVNASREDI
;
A
#
# COMPACT_ATOMS: atom_id res chain seq x y z
N MET A 1 -8.42 15.82 -10.70
CA MET A 1 -9.33 14.79 -10.18
C MET A 1 -8.59 13.61 -9.54
N ILE A 2 -7.77 12.88 -10.28
CA ILE A 2 -6.96 11.77 -9.73
C ILE A 2 -6.04 12.26 -8.61
N PHE A 3 -5.37 13.38 -8.80
CA PHE A 3 -4.46 13.93 -7.79
C PHE A 3 -5.18 14.38 -6.51
N ASP A 4 -6.39 14.92 -6.62
CA ASP A 4 -7.20 15.27 -5.44
C ASP A 4 -7.56 14.03 -4.63
N PHE A 5 -7.93 12.95 -5.31
CA PHE A 5 -8.18 11.66 -4.68
C PHE A 5 -6.92 11.09 -4.02
N LEU A 6 -5.76 11.13 -4.70
CA LEU A 6 -4.51 10.65 -4.13
C LEU A 6 -4.10 11.43 -2.88
N LYS A 7 -4.27 12.74 -2.91
CA LYS A 7 -4.03 13.59 -1.76
C LYS A 7 -4.92 13.20 -0.58
N TYR A 8 -6.19 12.94 -0.84
CA TYR A 8 -7.11 12.41 0.16
C TYR A 8 -6.64 11.07 0.73
N CYS A 9 -6.14 10.15 -0.11
CA CYS A 9 -5.62 8.86 0.34
C CYS A 9 -4.41 9.01 1.28
N LEU A 10 -3.57 10.01 1.05
CA LEU A 10 -2.36 10.25 1.83
C LEU A 10 -2.66 11.00 3.13
N ASP A 11 -3.34 12.13 3.04
CA ASP A 11 -3.51 13.05 4.17
C ASP A 11 -4.84 12.87 4.92
N GLY A 12 -5.88 12.46 4.21
CA GLY A 12 -7.22 12.25 4.78
C GLY A 12 -7.97 13.51 5.21
N ASN A 13 -7.39 14.68 5.03
CA ASN A 13 -7.89 15.94 5.56
C ASN A 13 -8.63 16.81 4.54
N ASP A 14 -8.56 16.47 3.26
CA ASP A 14 -9.17 17.26 2.20
C ASP A 14 -10.65 16.90 2.02
N ASN A 15 -11.47 17.93 1.79
CA ASN A 15 -12.86 17.73 1.43
C ASN A 15 -12.94 17.41 -0.06
N ILE A 16 -13.31 16.16 -0.39
CA ILE A 16 -13.41 15.70 -1.77
C ILE A 16 -14.84 15.38 -2.20
N SER A 17 -15.85 15.85 -1.46
CA SER A 17 -17.26 15.56 -1.77
C SER A 17 -17.62 15.88 -3.22
N ASN A 18 -17.08 16.96 -3.78
CA ASN A 18 -17.29 17.36 -5.18
C ASN A 18 -16.55 16.48 -6.18
N VAL A 19 -15.47 15.83 -5.75
CA VAL A 19 -14.62 14.99 -6.60
C VAL A 19 -15.18 13.58 -6.73
N VAL A 20 -15.79 13.05 -5.68
CA VAL A 20 -16.31 11.67 -5.63
C VAL A 20 -17.29 11.39 -6.76
N ALA A 21 -18.20 12.33 -7.05
CA ALA A 21 -19.20 12.17 -8.10
C ALA A 21 -18.62 12.05 -9.51
N ASP A 22 -17.43 12.59 -9.72
CA ASP A 22 -16.79 12.68 -11.04
C ASP A 22 -15.67 11.65 -11.24
N ILE A 23 -15.39 10.80 -10.25
CA ILE A 23 -14.34 9.77 -10.38
C ILE A 23 -14.76 8.70 -11.36
N ASP A 24 -13.92 8.46 -12.37
CA ASP A 24 -13.98 7.28 -13.21
C ASP A 24 -13.19 6.16 -12.53
N TRP A 25 -13.91 5.24 -11.91
CA TRP A 25 -13.30 4.16 -11.11
C TRP A 25 -12.43 3.22 -11.94
N GLN A 26 -12.81 2.95 -13.18
CA GLN A 26 -12.01 2.10 -14.08
C GLN A 26 -10.68 2.78 -14.43
N GLN A 27 -10.73 4.07 -14.71
CA GLN A 27 -9.54 4.86 -15.01
C GLN A 27 -8.63 4.96 -13.78
N LEU A 28 -9.21 5.19 -12.60
CA LEU A 28 -8.47 5.22 -11.34
C LEU A 28 -7.79 3.88 -11.07
N TYR A 29 -8.49 2.76 -11.26
CA TYR A 29 -7.92 1.42 -11.10
C TYR A 29 -6.73 1.21 -12.04
N SER A 30 -6.88 1.55 -13.31
CA SER A 30 -5.81 1.41 -14.29
C SER A 30 -4.59 2.24 -13.92
N PHE A 31 -4.80 3.47 -13.49
CA PHE A 31 -3.73 4.36 -13.02
C PHE A 31 -3.04 3.79 -11.79
N ALA A 32 -3.81 3.40 -10.78
CA ALA A 32 -3.28 2.86 -9.53
C ALA A 32 -2.50 1.55 -9.75
N SER A 33 -2.96 0.71 -10.67
CA SER A 33 -2.27 -0.52 -11.06
C SER A 33 -0.91 -0.23 -11.68
N LYS A 34 -0.85 0.71 -12.63
CA LYS A 34 0.40 1.11 -13.30
C LYS A 34 1.39 1.77 -12.35
N GLN A 35 0.91 2.49 -11.36
CA GLN A 35 1.76 3.18 -10.37
C GLN A 35 2.04 2.34 -9.12
N ALA A 36 1.56 1.11 -9.07
CA ALA A 36 1.74 0.20 -7.93
C ALA A 36 1.19 0.77 -6.60
N ILE A 37 0.04 1.45 -6.66
CA ILE A 37 -0.62 2.06 -5.50
C ILE A 37 -2.07 1.58 -5.31
N LEU A 38 -2.39 0.39 -5.80
CA LEU A 38 -3.75 -0.20 -5.68
C LEU A 38 -4.21 -0.28 -4.23
N GLY A 39 -3.33 -0.70 -3.32
CA GLY A 39 -3.65 -0.82 -1.91
C GLY A 39 -3.92 0.52 -1.24
N LEU A 40 -3.08 1.52 -1.51
CA LEU A 40 -3.26 2.88 -0.99
C LEU A 40 -4.59 3.48 -1.44
N CYS A 41 -4.89 3.35 -2.73
CA CYS A 41 -6.15 3.86 -3.29
C CYS A 41 -7.36 3.13 -2.71
N PHE A 42 -7.27 1.83 -2.50
CA PHE A 42 -8.36 1.04 -1.92
C PHE A 42 -8.62 1.44 -0.46
N ASP A 43 -7.59 1.68 0.34
CA ASP A 43 -7.75 2.19 1.69
C ASP A 43 -8.46 3.56 1.69
N GLY A 44 -8.15 4.41 0.72
CA GLY A 44 -8.84 5.68 0.51
C GLY A 44 -10.32 5.48 0.16
N ILE A 45 -10.63 4.50 -0.67
CA ILE A 45 -12.03 4.17 -1.04
C ILE A 45 -12.80 3.65 0.18
N GLU A 46 -12.20 2.78 1.00
CA GLU A 46 -12.83 2.29 2.24
C GLU A 46 -13.15 3.44 3.19
N ARG A 47 -12.20 4.38 3.36
CA ARG A 47 -12.41 5.56 4.19
C ARG A 47 -13.50 6.47 3.60
N MET A 48 -13.51 6.62 2.29
CA MET A 48 -14.54 7.39 1.58
C MET A 48 -15.93 6.81 1.81
N GLY A 49 -16.07 5.50 1.86
CA GLY A 49 -17.33 4.82 2.17
C GLY A 49 -17.86 5.14 3.58
N LYS A 50 -16.96 5.50 4.50
CA LYS A 50 -17.32 5.92 5.85
C LYS A 50 -17.58 7.43 5.96
N GLU A 51 -16.78 8.24 5.29
CA GLU A 51 -16.84 9.71 5.36
C GLU A 51 -17.81 10.33 4.36
N TYR A 52 -17.96 9.74 3.18
CA TYR A 52 -18.77 10.24 2.07
C TYR A 52 -19.71 9.17 1.50
N PRO A 53 -20.53 8.51 2.34
CA PRO A 53 -21.39 7.41 1.89
C PRO A 53 -22.44 7.84 0.87
N GLU A 54 -23.01 9.03 1.00
CA GLU A 54 -24.06 9.52 0.10
C GLU A 54 -23.50 9.84 -1.28
N GLU A 55 -22.33 10.49 -1.34
CA GLU A 55 -21.64 10.82 -2.58
C GLU A 55 -21.20 9.54 -3.32
N LEU A 56 -20.74 8.53 -2.57
CA LEU A 56 -20.34 7.24 -3.15
C LEU A 56 -21.55 6.47 -3.71
N LYS A 57 -22.72 6.57 -3.08
CA LYS A 57 -23.96 5.97 -3.60
C LYS A 57 -24.39 6.55 -4.94
N LEU A 58 -24.10 7.83 -5.17
CA LEU A 58 -24.39 8.48 -6.47
C LEU A 58 -23.46 8.06 -7.57
N ASN A 59 -22.26 7.62 -7.24
CA ASN A 59 -21.25 7.14 -8.18
C ASN A 59 -20.58 5.89 -7.65
N PRO A 60 -21.30 4.75 -7.55
CA PRO A 60 -20.73 3.54 -6.95
C PRO A 60 -19.72 2.86 -7.88
N ILE A 61 -18.77 2.15 -7.26
CA ILE A 61 -17.88 1.28 -7.99
C ILE A 61 -18.68 0.07 -8.50
N GLY A 62 -18.52 -0.28 -9.78
CA GLY A 62 -19.14 -1.46 -10.33
C GLY A 62 -18.72 -2.72 -9.57
N ARG A 63 -19.66 -3.66 -9.39
CA ARG A 63 -19.44 -4.88 -8.61
C ARG A 63 -18.24 -5.68 -9.11
N GLU A 64 -18.11 -5.87 -10.41
CA GLU A 64 -17.02 -6.63 -11.02
C GLU A 64 -15.67 -5.99 -10.74
N LEU A 65 -15.56 -4.68 -10.95
CA LEU A 65 -14.34 -3.92 -10.66
C LEU A 65 -13.99 -3.96 -9.18
N LEU A 66 -14.99 -3.81 -8.31
CA LEU A 66 -14.81 -3.87 -6.86
C LEU A 66 -14.23 -5.22 -6.43
N MET A 67 -14.79 -6.31 -6.93
CA MET A 67 -14.31 -7.67 -6.62
C MET A 67 -12.88 -7.89 -7.12
N THR A 68 -12.57 -7.41 -8.31
CA THR A 68 -11.20 -7.48 -8.87
C THR A 68 -10.22 -6.70 -8.00
N TRP A 69 -10.59 -5.50 -7.59
CA TRP A 69 -9.75 -4.65 -6.73
C TRP A 69 -9.50 -5.29 -5.37
N ILE A 70 -10.55 -5.79 -4.73
CA ILE A 70 -10.45 -6.51 -3.45
C ILE A 70 -9.49 -7.68 -3.56
N GLY A 71 -9.61 -8.49 -4.62
CA GLY A 71 -8.73 -9.63 -4.86
C GLY A 71 -7.25 -9.23 -4.97
N LYS A 72 -6.97 -8.16 -5.71
CA LYS A 72 -5.61 -7.62 -5.84
C LYS A 72 -5.06 -7.09 -4.52
N VAL A 73 -5.86 -6.38 -3.76
CA VAL A 73 -5.45 -5.84 -2.45
C VAL A 73 -5.16 -6.95 -1.47
N GLN A 74 -5.98 -8.00 -1.43
CA GLN A 74 -5.73 -9.16 -0.58
C GLN A 74 -4.43 -9.87 -0.96
N GLN A 75 -4.12 -9.96 -2.25
CA GLN A 75 -2.86 -10.50 -2.74
C GLN A 75 -1.67 -9.65 -2.25
N ILE A 76 -1.76 -8.33 -2.37
CA ILE A 76 -0.73 -7.39 -1.91
C ILE A 76 -0.49 -7.55 -0.40
N ARG A 77 -1.55 -7.64 0.39
CA ARG A 77 -1.45 -7.83 1.85
C ARG A 77 -0.78 -9.15 2.21
N ARG A 78 -1.11 -10.25 1.53
CA ARG A 78 -0.45 -11.54 1.73
C ARG A 78 1.02 -11.50 1.34
N GLN A 79 1.36 -10.86 0.24
CA GLN A 79 2.75 -10.66 -0.18
C GLN A 79 3.55 -9.89 0.88
N ASN A 80 2.97 -8.85 1.45
CA ASN A 80 3.60 -8.09 2.55
C ASN A 80 3.85 -8.94 3.78
N MET A 81 2.88 -9.77 4.17
CA MET A 81 3.06 -10.71 5.29
C MET A 81 4.23 -11.67 5.02
N ASN A 82 4.32 -12.22 3.82
CA ASN A 82 5.41 -13.12 3.42
C ASN A 82 6.76 -12.41 3.41
N VAL A 83 6.83 -11.23 2.81
CA VAL A 83 8.07 -10.44 2.73
C VAL A 83 8.52 -10.00 4.12
N ASN A 84 7.60 -9.58 4.98
CA ASN A 84 7.90 -9.24 6.37
C ASN A 84 8.43 -10.45 7.15
N GLY A 85 7.87 -11.63 6.91
CA GLY A 85 8.35 -12.88 7.51
C GLY A 85 9.78 -13.20 7.11
N VAL A 86 10.11 -13.05 5.82
CA VAL A 86 11.47 -13.25 5.32
C VAL A 86 12.43 -12.21 5.88
N ALA A 87 12.03 -10.94 5.91
CA ALA A 87 12.82 -9.86 6.49
C ALA A 87 13.14 -10.11 7.97
N ALA A 88 12.16 -10.56 8.75
CA ALA A 88 12.34 -10.89 10.15
C ALA A 88 13.32 -12.06 10.35
N LYS A 89 13.24 -13.08 9.51
CA LYS A 89 14.19 -14.22 9.53
C LYS A 89 15.61 -13.79 9.22
N LEU A 90 15.80 -12.95 8.21
CA LEU A 90 17.11 -12.42 7.85
C LEU A 90 17.69 -11.58 9.00
N TYR A 91 16.89 -10.70 9.56
CA TYR A 91 17.30 -9.86 10.69
C TYR A 91 17.75 -10.71 11.88
N SER A 92 16.96 -11.73 12.24
CA SER A 92 17.29 -12.65 13.34
C SER A 92 18.56 -13.44 13.06
N LYS A 93 18.75 -13.90 11.82
CA LYS A 93 19.93 -14.66 11.42
C LYS A 93 21.20 -13.82 11.57
N PHE A 94 21.20 -12.60 11.04
CA PHE A 94 22.35 -11.72 11.15
C PHE A 94 22.66 -11.38 12.60
N ASN A 95 21.65 -11.15 13.43
CA ASN A 95 21.86 -10.89 14.86
C ASN A 95 22.44 -12.09 15.59
N LYS A 96 22.01 -13.31 15.29
CA LYS A 96 22.58 -14.54 15.84
C LYS A 96 24.07 -14.71 15.49
N ASP A 97 24.44 -14.32 14.27
CA ASP A 97 25.81 -14.37 13.78
C ASP A 97 26.66 -13.20 14.31
N GLY A 98 26.12 -12.37 15.19
CA GLY A 98 26.80 -11.23 15.78
C GLY A 98 26.92 -10.02 14.85
N LEU A 99 26.20 -10.01 13.73
CA LEU A 99 26.23 -8.94 12.74
C LEU A 99 25.06 -7.98 12.97
N ARG A 100 25.37 -6.69 12.97
CA ARG A 100 24.35 -5.63 13.05
C ARG A 100 23.80 -5.38 11.64
N CYS A 101 22.49 -5.33 11.52
CA CYS A 101 21.84 -5.05 10.23
C CYS A 101 20.60 -4.16 10.41
N CYS A 102 20.16 -3.57 9.30
CA CYS A 102 18.87 -2.91 9.25
C CYS A 102 18.20 -3.16 7.90
N ILE A 103 16.88 -3.21 7.93
CA ILE A 103 16.05 -3.32 6.73
C ILE A 103 15.87 -1.91 6.18
N LEU A 104 16.28 -1.72 4.93
CA LEU A 104 16.23 -0.41 4.26
C LEU A 104 15.04 -0.29 3.34
N LYS A 105 14.69 0.94 3.00
CA LYS A 105 13.67 1.27 1.98
C LYS A 105 12.35 0.52 2.19
N GLY A 106 11.87 -0.13 1.15
CA GLY A 106 10.62 -0.87 1.01
C GLY A 106 9.87 -1.19 2.30
N GLN A 107 10.21 -2.27 2.97
CA GLN A 107 9.51 -2.71 4.19
C GLN A 107 9.74 -1.78 5.38
N GLY A 108 10.91 -1.15 5.47
CA GLY A 108 11.17 -0.11 6.47
C GLY A 108 10.29 1.12 6.25
N ASN A 109 10.20 1.60 5.02
CA ASN A 109 9.37 2.76 4.66
C ASN A 109 7.87 2.45 4.69
N ALA A 110 7.47 1.19 4.59
CA ALA A 110 6.06 0.80 4.69
C ALA A 110 5.44 1.22 6.03
N LEU A 111 6.24 1.34 7.07
CA LEU A 111 5.77 1.81 8.38
C LEU A 111 5.27 3.26 8.38
N MET A 112 5.60 4.03 7.35
CA MET A 112 5.10 5.39 7.15
C MET A 112 3.70 5.44 6.55
N TYR A 113 3.21 4.33 6.00
CA TYR A 113 1.85 4.23 5.46
C TYR A 113 0.85 4.08 6.60
N THR A 114 -0.35 4.61 6.42
CA THR A 114 -1.47 4.41 7.37
C THR A 114 -1.73 2.92 7.57
N ASN A 115 -1.69 2.14 6.49
CA ASN A 115 -1.69 0.68 6.55
C ASN A 115 -0.45 0.15 5.83
N PRO A 116 0.58 -0.30 6.57
CA PRO A 116 1.81 -0.82 5.99
C PRO A 116 1.62 -1.99 5.02
N TYR A 117 0.57 -2.78 5.20
CA TYR A 117 0.25 -3.94 4.36
C TYR A 117 -0.36 -3.55 3.01
N SER A 118 -0.75 -2.30 2.83
CA SER A 118 -1.31 -1.78 1.58
C SER A 118 -0.27 -1.30 0.57
N ARG A 119 0.99 -1.19 0.99
CA ARG A 119 2.09 -0.86 0.09
C ARG A 119 2.42 -2.07 -0.78
N THR A 120 2.50 -1.87 -2.10
CA THR A 120 2.95 -2.94 -3.01
C THR A 120 4.41 -3.29 -2.70
N PRO A 121 4.72 -4.54 -2.27
CA PRO A 121 6.07 -4.92 -1.88
C PRO A 121 6.98 -5.14 -3.09
N GLY A 122 8.26 -4.96 -2.89
CA GLY A 122 9.32 -5.29 -3.84
C GLY A 122 10.40 -6.12 -3.16
N ASP A 123 11.65 -5.88 -3.54
CA ASP A 123 12.81 -6.56 -2.98
C ASP A 123 13.06 -6.14 -1.52
N ILE A 124 13.76 -7.01 -0.79
CA ILE A 124 14.22 -6.72 0.55
C ILE A 124 15.65 -6.17 0.46
N ASP A 125 15.82 -4.92 0.86
CA ASP A 125 17.14 -4.29 0.95
C ASP A 125 17.62 -4.36 2.40
N VAL A 126 18.79 -5.00 2.62
CA VAL A 126 19.37 -5.16 3.95
C VAL A 126 20.77 -4.55 3.94
N TRP A 127 21.01 -3.65 4.90
CA TRP A 127 22.36 -3.19 5.18
C TRP A 127 22.94 -3.99 6.34
N VAL A 128 24.15 -4.48 6.17
CA VAL A 128 24.85 -5.28 7.17
C VAL A 128 26.19 -4.62 7.49
N ASN A 129 26.45 -4.40 8.77
CA ASN A 129 27.72 -3.86 9.23
C ASN A 129 28.77 -4.99 9.31
N ALA A 130 29.32 -5.37 8.15
CA ALA A 130 30.27 -6.46 8.01
C ALA A 130 31.20 -6.21 6.83
N SER A 131 32.40 -6.80 6.86
CA SER A 131 33.27 -6.88 5.69
C SER A 131 32.81 -8.00 4.76
N ARG A 132 33.37 -8.03 3.53
CA ARG A 132 33.10 -9.15 2.59
C ARG A 132 33.49 -10.51 3.16
N GLU A 133 34.49 -10.51 4.04
CA GLU A 133 35.04 -11.73 4.65
C GLU A 133 34.11 -12.28 5.76
N ASP A 134 33.22 -11.43 6.30
CA ASP A 134 32.29 -11.80 7.37
C ASP A 134 30.98 -12.40 6.81
N ILE A 135 30.71 -12.23 5.53
CA ILE A 135 29.47 -12.66 4.88
C ILE A 135 29.71 -13.91 4.04
#